data_d1dcafbab43d0853e632b5f17b64ffa9
#
_entry.id   d1dcafbab43d0853e632b5f17b64ffa9
#
_cell.length_a   1.000
_cell.length_b   1.000
_cell.length_c   1.000
_cell.angle_alpha   90.00
_cell.angle_beta   90.00
_cell.angle_gamma   90.00
#
_symmetry.space_group_name_H-M   'P 1'
#
loop_
_entity.id
_entity.type
_entity.pdbx_description
1 polymer ?
#
loop_
_entity_poly.entity_id
_entity_poly.type
_entity_poly.pdbx_seq_one_letter_code
_entity_poly.pdbx_strand_id
1 'polypeptide(L)'
;MPMYRPLRPAGTLDVPIRQGRYRLHVWEPAEAHDEPAPPAPSGGQEQPLLLLLHGWMDVGASYQFMVDALPEAFMQGRRIVAPDWRGFGHSALPAADHVVFADYLADLDALIDTLSPHRPVDLVGHSMGGNVAMLYAGVRPERVRRLVNLEGFGLPASTADQAPGRYAQWLDEIRDLHRGSLALRGYADAGAVARRLVPVSYTHLTLPTIYSV
;
A
#
# COMPACT_ATOMS: atom_id res chain seq x y z
N MET A 1 -6.56 22.08 -18.61
CA MET A 1 -6.53 22.01 -17.13
C MET A 1 -5.08 22.14 -16.67
N PRO A 2 -4.75 22.93 -15.64
CA PRO A 2 -3.40 22.92 -15.11
C PRO A 2 -3.06 21.51 -14.60
N MET A 3 -1.87 21.02 -14.96
CA MET A 3 -1.37 19.73 -14.43
C MET A 3 -1.13 19.86 -12.93
N TYR A 4 -1.60 18.88 -12.17
CA TYR A 4 -1.30 18.76 -10.75
C TYR A 4 0.23 18.71 -10.55
N ARG A 5 0.71 19.49 -9.62
CA ARG A 5 2.11 19.48 -9.18
C ARG A 5 2.16 19.12 -7.70
N PRO A 6 2.84 18.04 -7.33
CA PRO A 6 3.03 17.68 -5.93
C PRO A 6 3.65 18.82 -5.14
N LEU A 7 3.15 19.07 -3.95
CA LEU A 7 3.77 19.99 -2.97
C LEU A 7 5.04 19.36 -2.38
N ARG A 8 4.99 18.05 -2.15
CA ARG A 8 6.09 17.24 -1.61
C ARG A 8 6.30 16.03 -2.52
N PRO A 9 7.09 16.15 -3.60
CA PRO A 9 7.33 15.02 -4.50
C PRO A 9 7.93 13.83 -3.76
N ALA A 10 7.41 12.64 -4.03
CA ALA A 10 8.01 11.41 -3.52
C ALA A 10 9.35 11.13 -4.16
N GLY A 11 10.35 10.77 -3.37
CA GLY A 11 11.49 9.99 -3.84
C GLY A 11 11.08 8.54 -4.11
N THR A 12 11.95 7.77 -4.77
CA THR A 12 11.75 6.34 -4.95
C THR A 12 12.97 5.55 -4.48
N LEU A 13 12.72 4.41 -3.84
CA LEU A 13 13.75 3.52 -3.35
C LEU A 13 13.37 2.08 -3.70
N ASP A 14 14.33 1.31 -4.20
CA ASP A 14 14.16 -0.12 -4.41
C ASP A 14 14.81 -0.89 -3.27
N VAL A 15 14.04 -1.73 -2.59
CA VAL A 15 14.50 -2.50 -1.42
C VAL A 15 14.36 -4.00 -1.70
N PRO A 16 15.43 -4.80 -1.49
CA PRO A 16 15.32 -6.25 -1.60
C PRO A 16 14.44 -6.79 -0.46
N ILE A 17 13.37 -7.48 -0.81
CA ILE A 17 12.43 -8.08 0.12
C ILE A 17 12.19 -9.53 -0.28
N ARG A 18 12.49 -10.46 0.62
CA ARG A 18 12.41 -11.90 0.37
C ARG A 18 13.17 -12.28 -0.92
N GLN A 19 12.45 -12.77 -1.93
CA GLN A 19 13.04 -13.18 -3.22
C GLN A 19 12.90 -12.13 -4.33
N GLY A 20 12.42 -10.94 -4.00
CA GLY A 20 12.14 -9.89 -4.96
C GLY A 20 12.67 -8.54 -4.54
N ARG A 21 12.21 -7.52 -5.22
CA ARG A 21 12.54 -6.12 -4.94
C ARG A 21 11.27 -5.30 -4.95
N TYR A 22 11.04 -4.59 -3.85
CA TYR A 22 9.91 -3.69 -3.70
C TYR A 22 10.29 -2.28 -4.11
N ARG A 23 9.45 -1.64 -4.92
CA ARG A 23 9.46 -0.21 -5.14
C ARG A 23 8.76 0.47 -3.99
N LEU A 24 9.44 1.43 -3.38
CA LEU A 24 8.94 2.29 -2.31
C LEU A 24 8.84 3.72 -2.81
N HIS A 25 7.73 4.38 -2.53
CA HIS A 25 7.58 5.83 -2.65
C HIS A 25 7.86 6.42 -1.27
N VAL A 26 8.77 7.39 -1.18
CA VAL A 26 9.31 7.89 0.09
C VAL A 26 9.16 9.40 0.15
N TRP A 27 8.58 9.89 1.23
CA TRP A 27 8.54 11.30 1.59
C TRP A 27 9.37 11.50 2.84
N GLU A 28 10.50 12.17 2.66
CA GLU A 28 11.41 12.55 3.75
C GLU A 28 11.08 13.97 4.22
N PRO A 29 11.40 14.33 5.47
CA PRO A 29 11.38 15.73 5.91
C PRO A 29 12.33 16.58 5.06
N ALA A 30 11.95 17.82 4.77
CA ALA A 30 12.71 18.73 3.89
C ALA A 30 14.17 18.98 4.37
N GLU A 31 14.45 18.75 5.64
CA GLU A 31 15.78 18.98 6.25
C GLU A 31 16.81 17.87 5.94
N ALA A 32 16.40 16.78 5.29
CA ALA A 32 17.28 15.63 5.01
C ALA A 32 18.12 15.78 3.72
N HIS A 33 17.95 16.84 2.93
CA HIS A 33 18.47 16.85 1.55
C HIS A 33 19.76 17.63 1.30
N ASP A 34 20.25 18.55 2.13
CA ASP A 34 21.34 19.44 1.73
C ASP A 34 22.42 19.80 2.78
N GLU A 35 22.38 19.29 4.01
CA GLU A 35 23.50 19.46 4.94
C GLU A 35 23.85 18.16 5.67
N PRO A 36 25.14 17.93 6.02
CA PRO A 36 25.48 16.87 6.97
C PRO A 36 24.65 17.12 8.23
N ALA A 37 23.73 16.18 8.51
CA ALA A 37 22.75 16.29 9.58
C ALA A 37 23.38 16.91 10.82
N PRO A 38 22.88 18.06 11.32
CA PRO A 38 23.30 18.54 12.62
C PRO A 38 23.06 17.41 13.62
N PRO A 39 23.93 17.23 14.64
CA PRO A 39 23.73 16.22 15.65
C PRO A 39 22.30 16.35 16.14
N ALA A 40 21.54 15.26 16.07
CA ALA A 40 20.13 15.22 16.42
C ALA A 40 19.94 16.02 17.72
N PRO A 41 18.99 16.98 17.77
CA PRO A 41 18.79 17.76 18.96
C PRO A 41 18.59 16.78 20.11
N SER A 42 19.46 16.87 21.11
CA SER A 42 19.42 16.03 22.29
C SER A 42 18.05 16.20 22.95
N GLY A 43 17.11 15.26 22.67
CA GLY A 43 15.74 15.26 23.15
C GLY A 43 14.63 15.17 22.11
N GLY A 44 14.89 15.33 20.81
CA GLY A 44 13.89 15.11 19.75
C GLY A 44 13.67 13.61 19.52
N GLN A 45 12.55 13.06 19.97
CA GLN A 45 12.19 11.67 19.62
C GLN A 45 11.92 11.61 18.12
N GLU A 46 12.75 10.87 17.39
CA GLU A 46 12.50 10.53 16.00
C GLU A 46 11.08 9.98 15.86
N GLN A 47 10.30 10.58 14.97
CA GLN A 47 8.92 10.15 14.77
C GLN A 47 8.88 8.73 14.20
N PRO A 48 7.92 7.88 14.62
CA PRO A 48 7.76 6.55 14.06
C PRO A 48 7.53 6.60 12.56
N LEU A 49 8.10 5.62 11.84
CA LEU A 49 7.86 5.41 10.42
C LEU A 49 6.36 5.24 10.16
N LEU A 50 5.83 5.93 9.15
CA LEU A 50 4.47 5.75 8.67
C LEU A 50 4.50 4.97 7.35
N LEU A 51 3.85 3.81 7.33
CA LEU A 51 3.64 3.01 6.13
C LEU A 51 2.22 3.21 5.60
N LEU A 52 2.11 3.51 4.29
CA LEU A 52 0.86 3.69 3.57
C LEU A 52 0.66 2.51 2.62
N LEU A 53 -0.34 1.69 2.87
CA LEU A 53 -0.55 0.40 2.22
C LEU A 53 -1.75 0.47 1.28
N HIS A 54 -1.50 0.46 -0.04
CA HIS A 54 -2.51 0.67 -1.07
C HIS A 54 -3.47 -0.52 -1.25
N GLY A 55 -4.62 -0.25 -1.89
CA GLY A 55 -5.65 -1.23 -2.23
C GLY A 55 -5.34 -2.08 -3.46
N TRP A 56 -6.26 -2.97 -3.79
CA TRP A 56 -6.21 -3.77 -5.02
C TRP A 56 -6.24 -2.86 -6.26
N MET A 57 -5.45 -3.18 -7.27
CA MET A 57 -5.32 -2.42 -8.53
C MET A 57 -4.90 -0.96 -8.34
N ASP A 58 -4.14 -0.66 -7.30
CA ASP A 58 -3.58 0.65 -6.99
C ASP A 58 -2.06 0.56 -6.84
N VAL A 59 -1.40 1.66 -6.52
CA VAL A 59 0.06 1.77 -6.32
C VAL A 59 0.38 2.73 -5.18
N GLY A 60 1.57 2.61 -4.59
CA GLY A 60 2.01 3.49 -3.51
C GLY A 60 2.00 4.98 -3.87
N ALA A 61 2.25 5.32 -5.15
CA ALA A 61 2.23 6.70 -5.65
C ALA A 61 0.87 7.41 -5.47
N SER A 62 -0.25 6.69 -5.38
CA SER A 62 -1.59 7.25 -5.20
C SER A 62 -1.73 8.04 -3.90
N TYR A 63 -0.90 7.74 -2.91
CA TYR A 63 -0.88 8.47 -1.65
C TYR A 63 -0.32 9.89 -1.73
N GLN A 64 0.21 10.31 -2.89
CA GLN A 64 0.76 11.66 -3.08
C GLN A 64 -0.24 12.75 -2.67
N PHE A 65 -1.52 12.61 -3.05
CA PHE A 65 -2.56 13.58 -2.71
C PHE A 65 -2.82 13.66 -1.20
N MET A 66 -2.82 12.51 -0.53
CA MET A 66 -2.97 12.45 0.93
C MET A 66 -1.77 13.12 1.62
N VAL A 67 -0.55 12.81 1.18
CA VAL A 67 0.67 13.39 1.77
C VAL A 67 0.72 14.89 1.58
N ASP A 68 0.33 15.41 0.42
CA ASP A 68 0.25 16.86 0.17
C ASP A 68 -0.77 17.57 1.07
N ALA A 69 -1.82 16.86 1.51
CA ALA A 69 -2.84 17.38 2.41
C ALA A 69 -2.44 17.31 3.90
N LEU A 70 -1.38 16.59 4.25
CA LEU A 70 -0.94 16.49 5.65
C LEU A 70 -0.36 17.83 6.15
N PRO A 71 -0.69 18.23 7.40
CA PRO A 71 -0.12 19.42 8.01
C PRO A 71 1.41 19.32 8.12
N GLU A 72 2.11 20.44 7.96
CA GLU A 72 3.58 20.52 8.09
C GLU A 72 4.07 19.97 9.44
N ALA A 73 3.38 20.32 10.53
CA ALA A 73 3.71 19.81 11.87
C ALA A 73 3.61 18.28 11.98
N PHE A 74 2.80 17.62 11.15
CA PHE A 74 2.72 16.14 11.10
C PHE A 74 3.89 15.54 10.33
N MET A 75 4.36 16.24 9.30
CA MET A 75 5.48 15.83 8.45
C MET A 75 6.84 16.00 9.12
N GLN A 76 6.94 16.95 10.07
CA GLN A 76 8.20 17.29 10.73
C GLN A 76 8.84 16.08 11.42
N GLY A 77 10.06 15.74 11.03
CA GLY A 77 10.80 14.59 11.57
C GLY A 77 10.19 13.21 11.28
N ARG A 78 9.21 13.13 10.37
CA ARG A 78 8.52 11.88 10.04
C ARG A 78 8.86 11.42 8.63
N ARG A 79 9.33 10.19 8.53
CA ARG A 79 9.47 9.47 7.27
C ARG A 79 8.16 8.76 6.93
N ILE A 80 7.66 8.96 5.70
CA ILE A 80 6.47 8.29 5.17
C ILE A 80 6.91 7.42 4.00
N VAL A 81 6.43 6.17 3.96
CA VAL A 81 6.78 5.20 2.92
C VAL A 81 5.51 4.50 2.43
N ALA A 82 5.35 4.41 1.12
CA ALA A 82 4.30 3.65 0.48
C ALA A 82 4.92 2.62 -0.48
N PRO A 83 4.90 1.32 -0.16
CA PRO A 83 5.35 0.28 -1.09
C PRO A 83 4.34 0.10 -2.23
N ASP A 84 4.84 -0.23 -3.42
CA ASP A 84 4.01 -0.93 -4.40
C ASP A 84 3.94 -2.40 -3.98
N TRP A 85 2.73 -2.93 -3.77
CA TRP A 85 2.58 -4.34 -3.41
C TRP A 85 3.06 -5.29 -4.50
N ARG A 86 3.38 -6.55 -4.14
CA ARG A 86 3.65 -7.62 -5.11
C ARG A 86 2.56 -7.68 -6.18
N GLY A 87 2.99 -7.76 -7.44
CA GLY A 87 2.07 -7.79 -8.58
C GLY A 87 1.54 -6.41 -9.01
N PHE A 88 1.96 -5.32 -8.36
CA PHE A 88 1.52 -3.95 -8.67
C PHE A 88 2.72 -3.02 -8.88
N GLY A 89 2.46 -1.93 -9.61
CA GLY A 89 3.42 -0.85 -9.81
C GLY A 89 4.75 -1.30 -10.39
N HIS A 90 5.82 -0.93 -9.72
CA HIS A 90 7.19 -1.21 -10.14
C HIS A 90 7.92 -2.22 -9.24
N SER A 91 7.21 -2.90 -8.32
CA SER A 91 7.80 -3.98 -7.55
C SER A 91 8.09 -5.19 -8.42
N ALA A 92 9.34 -5.66 -8.41
CA ALA A 92 9.82 -6.77 -9.22
C ALA A 92 9.96 -8.02 -8.36
N LEU A 93 9.10 -9.00 -8.59
CA LEU A 93 9.06 -10.28 -7.90
C LEU A 93 9.21 -11.43 -8.90
N PRO A 94 9.65 -12.61 -8.46
CA PRO A 94 9.65 -13.80 -9.31
C PRO A 94 8.25 -14.02 -9.91
N ALA A 95 8.21 -14.42 -11.16
CA ALA A 95 6.96 -14.74 -11.84
C ALA A 95 6.24 -15.88 -11.08
N ALA A 96 4.98 -15.65 -10.77
CA ALA A 96 4.09 -16.64 -10.19
C ALA A 96 2.72 -16.51 -10.86
N ASP A 97 2.06 -17.62 -11.04
CA ASP A 97 0.71 -17.67 -11.63
C ASP A 97 -0.38 -17.34 -10.60
N HIS A 98 -0.03 -17.34 -9.32
CA HIS A 98 -0.93 -16.94 -8.23
C HIS A 98 -0.15 -16.30 -7.08
N VAL A 99 -0.88 -15.54 -6.27
CA VAL A 99 -0.40 -14.95 -5.02
C VAL A 99 -1.41 -15.28 -3.93
N VAL A 100 -0.96 -15.91 -2.86
CA VAL A 100 -1.82 -16.12 -1.69
C VAL A 100 -1.78 -14.90 -0.78
N PHE A 101 -2.91 -14.63 -0.12
CA PHE A 101 -3.02 -13.42 0.72
C PHE A 101 -1.95 -13.34 1.83
N ALA A 102 -1.53 -14.51 2.35
CA ALA A 102 -0.46 -14.59 3.36
C ALA A 102 0.90 -14.08 2.86
N ASP A 103 1.14 -14.04 1.54
CA ASP A 103 2.37 -13.46 1.00
C ASP A 103 2.50 -11.97 1.29
N TYR A 104 1.38 -11.23 1.29
CA TYR A 104 1.38 -9.80 1.65
C TYR A 104 1.75 -9.58 3.12
N LEU A 105 1.35 -10.48 4.03
CA LEU A 105 1.76 -10.42 5.43
C LEU A 105 3.27 -10.64 5.59
N ALA A 106 3.80 -11.65 4.90
CA ALA A 106 5.23 -11.95 4.94
C ALA A 106 6.08 -10.84 4.31
N ASP A 107 5.56 -10.19 3.27
CA ASP A 107 6.23 -9.05 2.63
C ASP A 107 6.20 -7.82 3.54
N LEU A 108 5.07 -7.55 4.21
CA LEU A 108 4.97 -6.45 5.17
C LEU A 108 5.90 -6.65 6.36
N ASP A 109 5.98 -7.87 6.90
CA ASP A 109 6.91 -8.22 7.99
C ASP A 109 8.36 -7.92 7.58
N ALA A 110 8.79 -8.40 6.42
CA ALA A 110 10.13 -8.17 5.89
C ALA A 110 10.40 -6.68 5.57
N LEU A 111 9.41 -5.94 5.09
CA LEU A 111 9.50 -4.48 4.87
C LEU A 111 9.71 -3.75 6.19
N ILE A 112 8.92 -4.07 7.22
CA ILE A 112 9.04 -3.45 8.54
C ILE A 112 10.39 -3.79 9.18
N ASP A 113 10.85 -5.03 9.07
CA ASP A 113 12.17 -5.43 9.57
C ASP A 113 13.31 -4.68 8.86
N THR A 114 13.18 -4.42 7.58
CA THR A 114 14.18 -3.68 6.80
C THR A 114 14.17 -2.18 7.12
N LEU A 115 12.98 -1.57 7.25
CA LEU A 115 12.81 -0.12 7.35
C LEU A 115 12.81 0.39 8.80
N SER A 116 12.40 -0.45 9.75
CA SER A 116 12.29 -0.12 11.18
C SER A 116 12.56 -1.35 12.06
N PRO A 117 13.79 -1.89 12.06
CA PRO A 117 14.09 -3.18 12.70
C PRO A 117 13.85 -3.19 14.22
N HIS A 118 13.94 -2.04 14.87
CA HIS A 118 13.94 -1.95 16.35
C HIS A 118 12.74 -1.19 16.92
N ARG A 119 11.86 -0.64 16.07
CA ARG A 119 10.78 0.23 16.53
C ARG A 119 9.47 -0.12 15.85
N PRO A 120 8.33 -0.06 16.59
CA PRO A 120 7.02 -0.22 15.98
C PRO A 120 6.71 0.93 15.03
N VAL A 121 5.91 0.65 14.01
CA VAL A 121 5.52 1.58 12.96
C VAL A 121 4.07 2.02 13.09
N ASP A 122 3.71 3.12 12.42
CA ASP A 122 2.33 3.49 12.17
C ASP A 122 1.91 2.94 10.80
N LEU A 123 0.70 2.40 10.71
CA LEU A 123 0.13 1.85 9.48
C LEU A 123 -1.13 2.61 9.09
N VAL A 124 -1.23 2.98 7.83
CA VAL A 124 -2.49 3.38 7.18
C VAL A 124 -2.70 2.45 6.00
N GLY A 125 -3.79 1.70 5.99
CA GLY A 125 -4.09 0.77 4.90
C GLY A 125 -5.45 1.05 4.29
N HIS A 126 -5.51 1.09 2.96
CA HIS A 126 -6.74 1.25 2.20
C HIS A 126 -7.17 -0.10 1.60
N SER A 127 -8.45 -0.46 1.73
CA SER A 127 -9.05 -1.66 1.13
C SER A 127 -8.21 -2.92 1.41
N MET A 128 -7.60 -3.55 0.39
CA MET A 128 -6.69 -4.71 0.56
C MET A 128 -5.54 -4.40 1.54
N GLY A 129 -4.91 -3.23 1.43
CA GLY A 129 -3.85 -2.80 2.35
C GLY A 129 -4.35 -2.65 3.79
N GLY A 130 -5.61 -2.24 3.98
CA GLY A 130 -6.27 -2.20 5.28
C GLY A 130 -6.46 -3.59 5.88
N ASN A 131 -6.86 -4.57 5.06
CA ASN A 131 -6.98 -5.96 5.48
C ASN A 131 -5.62 -6.56 5.88
N VAL A 132 -4.58 -6.31 5.07
CA VAL A 132 -3.20 -6.75 5.39
C VAL A 132 -2.73 -6.12 6.70
N ALA A 133 -2.92 -4.81 6.88
CA ALA A 133 -2.53 -4.09 8.09
C ALA A 133 -3.22 -4.61 9.35
N MET A 134 -4.54 -4.87 9.27
CA MET A 134 -5.29 -5.44 10.41
C MET A 134 -4.81 -6.83 10.79
N LEU A 135 -4.64 -7.71 9.81
CA LEU A 135 -4.14 -9.07 10.05
C LEU A 135 -2.72 -9.02 10.62
N TYR A 136 -1.86 -8.17 10.08
CA TYR A 136 -0.49 -7.99 10.57
C TYR A 136 -0.48 -7.51 12.03
N ALA A 137 -1.29 -6.50 12.36
CA ALA A 137 -1.40 -5.99 13.73
C ALA A 137 -1.92 -7.07 14.71
N GLY A 138 -2.77 -7.99 14.25
CA GLY A 138 -3.21 -9.14 15.05
C GLY A 138 -2.13 -10.20 15.26
N VAL A 139 -1.23 -10.37 14.31
CA VAL A 139 -0.14 -11.39 14.36
C VAL A 139 1.12 -10.85 15.01
N ARG A 140 1.43 -9.55 14.83
CA ARG A 140 2.62 -8.85 15.33
C ARG A 140 2.24 -7.54 16.04
N PRO A 141 1.43 -7.57 17.12
CA PRO A 141 0.96 -6.35 17.78
C PRO A 141 2.12 -5.47 18.30
N GLU A 142 3.23 -6.06 18.68
CA GLU A 142 4.42 -5.37 19.16
C GLU A 142 5.14 -4.54 18.09
N ARG A 143 4.87 -4.83 16.79
CA ARG A 143 5.46 -4.12 15.65
C ARG A 143 4.59 -2.95 15.16
N VAL A 144 3.38 -2.80 15.69
CA VAL A 144 2.42 -1.79 15.25
C VAL A 144 2.08 -0.86 16.41
N ARG A 145 2.42 0.41 16.28
CA ARG A 145 2.09 1.44 17.27
C ARG A 145 0.68 1.98 17.10
N ARG A 146 0.30 2.27 15.86
CA ARG A 146 -1.01 2.79 15.48
C ARG A 146 -1.43 2.22 14.15
N LEU A 147 -2.73 2.00 14.00
CA LEU A 147 -3.33 1.50 12.77
C LEU A 147 -4.53 2.37 12.40
N VAL A 148 -4.56 2.83 11.15
CA VAL A 148 -5.75 3.41 10.53
C VAL A 148 -6.16 2.51 9.37
N ASN A 149 -7.36 1.97 9.46
CA ASN A 149 -7.95 1.14 8.41
C ASN A 149 -8.96 1.96 7.62
N LEU A 150 -8.68 2.18 6.35
CA LEU A 150 -9.55 2.86 5.40
C LEU A 150 -10.22 1.80 4.52
N GLU A 151 -11.47 1.44 4.87
CA GLU A 151 -12.31 0.55 4.06
C GLU A 151 -11.84 -0.92 3.91
N GLY A 152 -10.95 -1.39 4.80
CA GLY A 152 -10.56 -2.81 4.87
C GLY A 152 -11.51 -3.59 5.78
N PHE A 153 -12.58 -4.17 5.22
CA PHE A 153 -13.63 -4.82 6.02
C PHE A 153 -13.40 -6.30 6.29
N GLY A 154 -12.27 -6.85 5.87
CA GLY A 154 -11.99 -8.28 5.95
C GLY A 154 -12.63 -9.06 4.79
N LEU A 155 -12.40 -10.38 4.82
CA LEU A 155 -13.03 -11.30 3.88
C LEU A 155 -14.36 -11.79 4.46
N PRO A 156 -15.37 -12.04 3.62
CA PRO A 156 -16.61 -12.66 4.07
C PRO A 156 -16.34 -13.98 4.80
N ALA A 157 -17.11 -14.26 5.82
CA ALA A 157 -17.06 -15.56 6.48
C ALA A 157 -17.34 -16.67 5.47
N SER A 158 -16.61 -17.77 5.55
CA SER A 158 -16.81 -18.93 4.69
C SER A 158 -16.90 -20.19 5.54
N THR A 159 -17.66 -21.16 5.05
CA THR A 159 -17.86 -22.47 5.71
C THR A 159 -17.06 -23.55 4.98
N ALA A 160 -16.75 -24.65 5.65
CA ALA A 160 -15.94 -25.73 5.10
C ALA A 160 -16.57 -26.39 3.88
N ASP A 161 -17.90 -26.46 3.80
CA ASP A 161 -18.65 -27.02 2.69
C ASP A 161 -18.53 -26.21 1.38
N GLN A 162 -18.18 -24.90 1.47
CA GLN A 162 -17.93 -24.05 0.31
C GLN A 162 -16.56 -24.29 -0.32
N ALA A 163 -15.63 -24.94 0.40
CA ALA A 163 -14.25 -25.10 -0.06
C ALA A 163 -14.13 -25.88 -1.39
N PRO A 164 -14.85 -27.02 -1.62
CA PRO A 164 -14.73 -27.74 -2.89
C PRO A 164 -15.14 -26.89 -4.10
N GLY A 165 -16.23 -26.13 -4.00
CA GLY A 165 -16.69 -25.24 -5.08
C GLY A 165 -15.70 -24.10 -5.36
N ARG A 166 -15.12 -23.51 -4.32
CA ARG A 166 -14.11 -22.45 -4.46
C ARG A 166 -12.82 -22.96 -5.09
N TYR A 167 -12.36 -24.16 -4.72
CA TYR A 167 -11.19 -24.77 -5.37
C TYR A 167 -11.48 -25.15 -6.82
N ALA A 168 -12.66 -25.65 -7.14
CA ALA A 168 -13.04 -25.95 -8.53
C ALA A 168 -13.00 -24.69 -9.39
N GLN A 169 -13.60 -23.58 -8.90
CA GLN A 169 -13.54 -22.29 -9.58
C GLN A 169 -12.08 -21.81 -9.77
N TRP A 170 -11.26 -21.87 -8.73
CA TRP A 170 -9.85 -21.48 -8.82
C TRP A 170 -9.08 -22.32 -9.86
N LEU A 171 -9.30 -23.64 -9.90
CA LEU A 171 -8.68 -24.51 -10.90
C LEU A 171 -9.09 -24.13 -12.35
N ASP A 172 -10.33 -23.73 -12.54
CA ASP A 172 -10.81 -23.30 -13.86
C ASP A 172 -10.18 -21.93 -14.23
N GLU A 173 -10.09 -20.99 -13.30
CA GLU A 173 -9.46 -19.68 -13.50
C GLU A 173 -7.97 -19.83 -13.85
N ILE A 174 -7.20 -20.70 -13.16
CA ILE A 174 -5.80 -20.99 -13.47
C ILE A 174 -5.67 -21.62 -14.86
N ARG A 175 -6.56 -22.53 -15.21
CA ARG A 175 -6.57 -23.16 -16.55
C ARG A 175 -6.83 -22.13 -17.65
N ASP A 176 -7.74 -21.22 -17.42
CA ASP A 176 -8.09 -20.14 -18.36
C ASP A 176 -6.97 -19.12 -18.49
N LEU A 177 -6.29 -18.81 -17.38
CA LEU A 177 -5.08 -17.97 -17.39
C LEU A 177 -3.99 -18.59 -18.28
N HIS A 178 -3.69 -19.89 -18.10
CA HIS A 178 -2.67 -20.58 -18.90
C HIS A 178 -3.07 -20.72 -20.38
N ARG A 179 -4.35 -20.73 -20.72
CA ARG A 179 -4.85 -20.70 -22.09
C ARG A 179 -4.84 -19.30 -22.72
N GLY A 180 -4.53 -18.26 -21.93
CA GLY A 180 -4.56 -16.87 -22.36
C GLY A 180 -5.98 -16.30 -22.55
N SER A 181 -7.02 -17.02 -22.07
CA SER A 181 -8.41 -16.56 -22.13
C SER A 181 -8.73 -15.53 -21.03
N LEU A 182 -7.96 -15.49 -19.95
CA LEU A 182 -7.97 -14.45 -18.93
C LEU A 182 -6.81 -13.48 -19.18
N ALA A 183 -7.07 -12.40 -19.89
CA ALA A 183 -6.11 -11.32 -20.05
C ALA A 183 -6.65 -10.03 -19.43
N LEU A 184 -5.79 -9.31 -18.71
CA LEU A 184 -6.11 -7.94 -18.32
C LEU A 184 -6.30 -7.11 -19.59
N ARG A 185 -7.40 -6.35 -19.64
CA ARG A 185 -7.67 -5.47 -20.77
C ARG A 185 -6.60 -4.39 -20.88
N GLY A 186 -5.84 -4.41 -21.96
CA GLY A 186 -4.91 -3.33 -22.30
C GLY A 186 -5.67 -2.03 -22.60
N TYR A 187 -5.08 -0.90 -22.21
CA TYR A 187 -5.56 0.42 -22.56
C TYR A 187 -4.59 1.05 -23.56
N ALA A 188 -5.12 1.81 -24.51
CA ALA A 188 -4.31 2.43 -25.57
C ALA A 188 -3.32 3.48 -25.01
N ASP A 189 -3.71 4.19 -23.96
CA ASP A 189 -2.93 5.26 -23.34
C ASP A 189 -3.38 5.54 -21.90
N ALA A 190 -2.61 6.35 -21.18
CA ALA A 190 -2.94 6.79 -19.83
C ALA A 190 -4.28 7.55 -19.74
N GLY A 191 -4.67 8.28 -20.80
CA GLY A 191 -5.96 8.96 -20.84
C GLY A 191 -7.14 8.00 -20.88
N ALA A 192 -7.00 6.84 -21.54
CA ALA A 192 -8.02 5.80 -21.52
C ALA A 192 -8.16 5.17 -20.12
N VAL A 193 -7.07 4.99 -19.40
CA VAL A 193 -7.08 4.57 -17.99
C VAL A 193 -7.76 5.62 -17.11
N ALA A 194 -7.38 6.89 -17.24
CA ALA A 194 -7.96 7.99 -16.48
C ALA A 194 -9.47 8.09 -16.68
N ARG A 195 -9.95 7.99 -17.92
CA ARG A 195 -11.41 8.01 -18.23
C ARG A 195 -12.18 6.87 -17.54
N ARG A 196 -11.55 5.74 -17.29
CA ARG A 196 -12.14 4.63 -16.55
C ARG A 196 -12.15 4.88 -15.04
N LEU A 197 -11.07 5.45 -14.50
CA LEU A 197 -10.92 5.65 -13.06
C LEU A 197 -11.76 6.82 -12.53
N VAL A 198 -11.94 7.87 -13.33
CA VAL A 198 -12.72 9.05 -12.92
C VAL A 198 -14.13 8.70 -12.41
N PRO A 199 -14.96 7.86 -13.07
CA PRO A 199 -16.28 7.53 -12.54
C PRO A 199 -16.24 6.80 -11.21
N VAL A 200 -15.25 5.93 -11.00
CA VAL A 200 -15.06 5.17 -9.74
C VAL A 200 -14.70 6.12 -8.61
N SER A 201 -13.77 7.05 -8.85
CA SER A 201 -13.37 8.05 -7.87
C SER A 201 -14.52 9.00 -7.49
N TYR A 202 -15.34 9.40 -8.46
CA TYR A 202 -16.51 10.24 -8.20
C TYR A 202 -17.59 9.52 -7.38
N THR A 203 -17.75 8.21 -7.55
CA THR A 203 -18.71 7.43 -6.76
C THR A 203 -18.31 7.43 -5.28
N HIS A 204 -17.03 7.37 -4.97
CA HIS A 204 -16.54 7.49 -3.58
C HIS A 204 -16.68 8.90 -3.01
N LEU A 205 -16.58 9.95 -3.82
CA LEU A 205 -16.73 11.33 -3.39
C LEU A 205 -18.20 11.74 -3.20
N THR A 206 -19.14 11.03 -3.83
CA THR A 206 -20.58 11.35 -3.78
C THR A 206 -21.37 10.44 -2.85
N LEU A 207 -20.76 9.45 -2.24
CA LEU A 207 -21.41 8.73 -1.15
C LEU A 207 -21.64 9.73 0.00
N PRO A 208 -22.91 10.07 0.32
CA PRO A 208 -23.14 10.95 1.43
C PRO A 208 -22.58 10.30 2.69
N THR A 209 -21.84 11.05 3.47
CA THR A 209 -21.43 10.74 4.83
C THR A 209 -22.69 10.68 5.72
N ILE A 210 -23.58 9.74 5.42
CA ILE A 210 -24.76 9.49 6.22
C ILE A 210 -24.49 8.19 6.97
N TYR A 211 -23.65 8.24 7.96
CA TYR A 211 -23.73 7.38 9.16
C TYR A 211 -22.95 8.06 10.27
N SER A 212 -23.45 9.19 10.74
CA SER A 212 -23.28 9.59 12.12
C SER A 212 -24.56 9.16 12.84
N VAL A 213 -24.52 8.02 13.49
CA VAL A 213 -25.42 7.71 14.59
C VAL A 213 -24.56 7.41 15.79
#